data_378bd168ff5a650f1ec8e4aca2be05a7
#
_entry.id   378bd168ff5a650f1ec8e4aca2be05a7
#
_cell.length_a   1.000
_cell.length_b   1.000
_cell.length_c   1.000
_cell.angle_alpha   90.00
_cell.angle_beta   90.00
_cell.angle_gamma   90.00
#
_symmetry.space_group_name_H-M   'P 1'
#
loop_
_entity.id
_entity.type
_entity.pdbx_description
1 polymer ?
#
loop_
_entity_poly.entity_id
_entity_poly.type
_entity_poly.pdbx_seq_one_letter_code
_entity_poly.pdbx_strand_id
1 'polypeptide(L)'
;MTRREAESHTVSERKVVITACGAVCAAGRDPATILDAVRGGRSAIGPIRQWDTSRWPTQAAGEIADLNARDMVDDRKLHKLIRRTDLFGLYAAGRAIEASGITPHRGELDAAAAAAYSDRTGVYVGSGGGNYESQYDYFPLLSAANEKLPAFGRELSSTVNPMWLLRTLPNNVLGHIGIRHGLKGANACITNHSIGGTLAVIEAMESLRTGEADRALAVGHDAPIEPQMVLYYYDVGLLAKDTIRPFDARRDGSLFGQGAAALMLDRKSVV
;
A
#
# COMPACT_ATOMS: atom_id res chain seq x y z
N MET A 1 -2.29 -55.90 -0.74
CA MET A 1 -2.60 -54.48 -0.45
C MET A 1 -1.34 -53.85 0.12
N THR A 2 -0.55 -53.24 -0.74
CA THR A 2 0.72 -52.60 -0.42
C THR A 2 0.46 -51.19 0.09
N ARG A 3 0.88 -50.92 1.34
CA ARG A 3 0.95 -49.57 1.91
C ARG A 3 1.84 -48.72 1.02
N ARG A 4 1.25 -47.72 0.33
CA ARG A 4 2.00 -46.60 -0.20
C ARG A 4 2.55 -45.82 1.00
N GLU A 5 3.85 -45.85 1.16
CA GLU A 5 4.58 -44.96 2.06
C GLU A 5 4.32 -43.55 1.56
N ALA A 6 3.64 -42.76 2.39
CA ALA A 6 3.54 -41.34 2.21
C ALA A 6 4.94 -40.77 2.43
N GLU A 7 5.64 -40.43 1.36
CA GLU A 7 6.83 -39.58 1.43
C GLU A 7 6.42 -38.25 2.08
N SER A 8 6.73 -38.10 3.35
CA SER A 8 6.71 -36.83 4.03
C SER A 8 7.81 -35.97 3.36
N HIS A 9 7.44 -35.16 2.38
CA HIS A 9 8.29 -34.06 1.98
C HIS A 9 8.42 -33.17 3.22
N THR A 10 9.48 -33.36 3.99
CA THR A 10 9.97 -32.36 4.92
C THR A 10 10.36 -31.16 4.06
N VAL A 11 9.45 -30.19 3.95
CA VAL A 11 9.79 -28.86 3.42
C VAL A 11 10.88 -28.36 4.36
N SER A 12 12.12 -28.43 3.91
CA SER A 12 13.25 -27.78 4.61
C SER A 12 12.80 -26.36 4.90
N GLU A 13 12.75 -25.95 6.16
CA GLU A 13 12.36 -24.59 6.55
C GLU A 13 13.35 -23.60 5.92
N ARG A 14 13.00 -23.13 4.73
CA ARG A 14 13.79 -22.12 4.04
C ARG A 14 13.71 -20.84 4.85
N LYS A 15 14.81 -20.44 5.45
CA LYS A 15 14.87 -19.19 6.21
C LYS A 15 14.68 -18.00 5.25
N VAL A 16 13.72 -17.15 5.58
CA VAL A 16 13.44 -15.90 4.87
C VAL A 16 14.08 -14.76 5.65
N VAL A 17 14.73 -13.86 4.95
CA VAL A 17 15.40 -12.68 5.52
C VAL A 17 14.92 -11.41 4.83
N ILE A 18 14.91 -10.29 5.55
CA ILE A 18 14.68 -8.96 5.01
C ILE A 18 16.01 -8.41 4.55
N THR A 19 16.16 -8.08 3.27
CA THR A 19 17.39 -7.57 2.68
C THR A 19 17.36 -6.06 2.45
N ALA A 20 16.19 -5.48 2.28
CA ALA A 20 16.03 -4.03 2.16
C ALA A 20 14.64 -3.59 2.62
N CYS A 21 14.51 -2.31 2.92
CA CYS A 21 13.22 -1.69 3.24
C CYS A 21 13.13 -0.27 2.68
N GLY A 22 11.89 0.16 2.43
CA GLY A 22 11.53 1.53 2.11
C GLY A 22 10.29 1.92 2.88
N ALA A 23 10.16 3.16 3.30
CA ALA A 23 9.01 3.62 4.06
C ALA A 23 8.75 5.11 3.85
N VAL A 24 7.49 5.50 4.03
CA VAL A 24 7.06 6.89 4.13
C VAL A 24 5.85 6.98 5.04
N CYS A 25 5.84 7.95 5.93
CA CYS A 25 4.68 8.30 6.75
C CYS A 25 4.77 9.77 7.17
N ALA A 26 3.84 10.25 7.97
CA ALA A 26 3.87 11.62 8.48
C ALA A 26 5.15 11.97 9.25
N ALA A 27 5.84 10.98 9.86
CA ALA A 27 7.06 11.19 10.63
C ALA A 27 8.34 11.23 9.79
N GLY A 28 8.30 10.82 8.51
CA GLY A 28 9.47 10.82 7.63
C GLY A 28 9.27 10.09 6.32
N ARG A 29 10.27 10.23 5.43
CA ARG A 29 10.25 9.67 4.08
C ARG A 29 11.24 8.51 3.87
N ASP A 30 11.84 8.03 4.92
CA ASP A 30 12.74 6.88 4.93
C ASP A 30 12.77 6.26 6.34
N PRO A 31 13.18 4.98 6.48
CA PRO A 31 13.21 4.29 7.76
C PRO A 31 14.06 4.97 8.83
N ALA A 32 15.18 5.60 8.46
CA ALA A 32 16.08 6.25 9.42
C ALA A 32 15.42 7.49 10.04
N THR A 33 14.87 8.36 9.20
CA THR A 33 14.15 9.57 9.65
C THR A 33 12.94 9.22 10.53
N ILE A 34 12.18 8.16 10.17
CA ILE A 34 11.05 7.67 10.97
C ILE A 34 11.54 7.17 12.33
N LEU A 35 12.60 6.38 12.36
CA LEU A 35 13.19 5.85 13.59
C LEU A 35 13.71 6.98 14.51
N ASP A 36 14.34 8.00 13.93
CA ASP A 36 14.82 9.17 14.68
C ASP A 36 13.68 10.00 15.27
N ALA A 37 12.55 10.10 14.55
CA ALA A 37 11.34 10.73 15.09
C ALA A 37 10.79 9.95 16.30
N VAL A 38 10.72 8.62 16.18
CA VAL A 38 10.28 7.73 17.28
C VAL A 38 11.22 7.84 18.49
N ARG A 39 12.54 7.73 18.27
CA ARG A 39 13.55 7.84 19.34
C ARG A 39 13.54 9.21 20.02
N GLY A 40 13.27 10.26 19.26
CA GLY A 40 13.15 11.62 19.76
C GLY A 40 11.79 11.95 20.40
N GLY A 41 10.85 10.99 20.48
CA GLY A 41 9.51 11.21 21.03
C GLY A 41 8.68 12.24 20.23
N ARG A 42 9.01 12.47 18.97
CA ARG A 42 8.32 13.46 18.13
C ARG A 42 7.05 12.84 17.53
N SER A 43 5.90 13.37 17.92
CA SER A 43 4.63 13.01 17.30
C SER A 43 4.49 13.67 15.92
N ALA A 44 4.01 12.88 14.96
CA ALA A 44 3.63 13.38 13.64
C ALA A 44 2.10 13.51 13.48
N ILE A 45 1.36 13.39 14.56
CA ILE A 45 -0.08 13.66 14.60
C ILE A 45 -0.26 15.17 14.68
N GLY A 46 -1.06 15.72 13.78
CA GLY A 46 -1.36 17.15 13.70
C GLY A 46 -2.70 17.42 13.02
N PRO A 47 -3.07 18.68 12.84
CA PRO A 47 -4.31 19.07 12.17
C PRO A 47 -4.37 18.50 10.75
N ILE A 48 -5.54 17.97 10.37
CA ILE A 48 -5.82 17.59 8.98
C ILE A 48 -5.90 18.87 8.13
N ARG A 49 -5.16 18.90 7.02
CA ARG A 49 -5.06 20.07 6.11
C ARG A 49 -5.69 19.82 4.74
N GLN A 50 -6.07 18.59 4.44
CA GLN A 50 -6.61 18.20 3.13
C GLN A 50 -7.99 18.80 2.85
N TRP A 51 -8.77 19.08 3.92
CA TRP A 51 -10.07 19.76 3.84
C TRP A 51 -10.37 20.50 5.15
N ASP A 52 -11.40 21.34 5.16
CA ASP A 52 -11.89 22.01 6.38
C ASP A 52 -12.55 21.00 7.33
N THR A 53 -11.88 20.73 8.45
CA THR A 53 -12.34 19.79 9.48
C THR A 53 -13.00 20.48 10.68
N SER A 54 -13.25 21.80 10.64
CA SER A 54 -13.76 22.56 11.77
C SER A 54 -15.08 22.04 12.36
N ARG A 55 -15.87 21.32 11.53
CA ARG A 55 -17.17 20.73 11.91
C ARG A 55 -17.11 19.19 12.00
N TRP A 56 -15.93 18.60 11.92
CA TRP A 56 -15.76 17.16 11.85
C TRP A 56 -15.47 16.56 13.23
N PRO A 57 -15.85 15.29 13.47
CA PRO A 57 -15.68 14.63 14.76
C PRO A 57 -14.21 14.40 15.13
N THR A 58 -13.31 14.36 14.15
CA THR A 58 -11.86 14.35 14.34
C THR A 58 -11.21 15.42 13.46
N GLN A 59 -10.18 16.06 13.99
CA GLN A 59 -9.48 17.15 13.33
C GLN A 59 -7.98 16.88 13.25
N ALA A 60 -7.52 15.75 13.80
CA ALA A 60 -6.12 15.37 13.88
C ALA A 60 -5.87 14.02 13.19
N ALA A 61 -4.74 13.91 12.52
CA ALA A 61 -4.28 12.69 11.87
C ALA A 61 -2.77 12.72 11.65
N GLY A 62 -2.18 11.58 11.30
CA GLY A 62 -0.81 11.49 10.78
C GLY A 62 -0.79 11.78 9.28
N GLU A 63 -0.96 13.04 8.88
CA GLU A 63 -0.99 13.45 7.48
C GLU A 63 0.42 13.65 6.94
N ILE A 64 0.72 13.13 5.74
CA ILE A 64 1.94 13.48 5.01
C ILE A 64 1.70 14.84 4.36
N ALA A 65 2.20 15.89 5.00
CA ALA A 65 2.11 17.27 4.51
C ALA A 65 3.16 17.56 3.40
N ASP A 66 3.00 18.69 2.71
CA ASP A 66 3.96 19.24 1.75
C ASP A 66 4.43 18.24 0.69
N LEU A 67 3.47 17.50 0.14
CA LEU A 67 3.71 16.45 -0.82
C LEU A 67 3.84 17.02 -2.24
N ASN A 68 5.04 16.97 -2.79
CA ASN A 68 5.23 17.06 -4.23
C ASN A 68 5.24 15.64 -4.82
N ALA A 69 4.20 15.28 -5.56
CA ALA A 69 4.06 13.95 -6.14
C ALA A 69 5.22 13.57 -7.07
N ARG A 70 5.85 14.54 -7.73
CA ARG A 70 6.99 14.31 -8.63
C ARG A 70 8.26 13.86 -7.90
N ASP A 71 8.44 14.30 -6.65
CA ASP A 71 9.60 13.90 -5.85
C ASP A 71 9.47 12.46 -5.34
N MET A 72 8.26 11.92 -5.38
CA MET A 72 7.99 10.55 -4.98
C MET A 72 7.98 9.57 -6.17
N VAL A 73 7.37 9.98 -7.27
CA VAL A 73 7.31 9.21 -8.52
C VAL A 73 7.52 10.16 -9.69
N ASP A 74 8.61 10.00 -10.41
CA ASP A 74 9.06 10.89 -11.49
C ASP A 74 8.25 10.76 -12.80
N ASP A 75 7.44 9.70 -12.96
CA ASP A 75 6.63 9.47 -14.15
C ASP A 75 5.35 10.31 -14.17
N ARG A 76 5.38 11.40 -14.93
CA ARG A 76 4.23 12.30 -15.12
C ARG A 76 2.98 11.64 -15.71
N LYS A 77 3.14 10.61 -16.55
CA LYS A 77 2.01 9.91 -17.16
C LYS A 77 1.28 9.09 -16.13
N LEU A 78 2.04 8.49 -15.21
CA LEU A 78 1.52 7.67 -14.14
C LEU A 78 0.65 8.49 -13.17
N HIS A 79 0.97 9.75 -12.90
CA HIS A 79 0.18 10.63 -12.01
C HIS A 79 -1.28 10.81 -12.45
N LYS A 80 -1.62 10.51 -13.72
CA LYS A 80 -3.02 10.53 -14.19
C LYS A 80 -3.79 9.27 -13.79
N LEU A 81 -3.08 8.19 -13.46
CA LEU A 81 -3.63 6.86 -13.22
C LEU A 81 -3.60 6.45 -11.74
N ILE A 82 -2.83 7.17 -10.92
CA ILE A 82 -2.63 6.85 -9.50
C ILE A 82 -3.23 7.92 -8.60
N ARG A 83 -3.46 7.51 -7.37
CA ARG A 83 -3.96 8.36 -6.30
C ARG A 83 -2.90 8.55 -5.23
N ARG A 84 -3.23 9.33 -4.21
CA ARG A 84 -2.33 9.63 -3.10
C ARG A 84 -1.84 8.36 -2.39
N THR A 85 -2.71 7.41 -2.14
CA THR A 85 -2.34 6.12 -1.53
C THR A 85 -1.40 5.30 -2.40
N ASP A 86 -1.65 5.26 -3.72
CA ASP A 86 -0.80 4.54 -4.67
C ASP A 86 0.59 5.18 -4.77
N LEU A 87 0.65 6.51 -4.72
CA LEU A 87 1.90 7.27 -4.73
C LEU A 87 2.82 6.86 -3.56
N PHE A 88 2.26 6.69 -2.35
CA PHE A 88 3.03 6.24 -1.18
C PHE A 88 3.54 4.81 -1.36
N GLY A 89 2.67 3.90 -1.83
CA GLY A 89 3.05 2.51 -2.10
C GLY A 89 4.18 2.39 -3.12
N LEU A 90 4.07 3.12 -4.23
CA LEU A 90 5.09 3.15 -5.28
C LEU A 90 6.41 3.76 -4.80
N TYR A 91 6.33 4.82 -3.99
CA TYR A 91 7.52 5.43 -3.38
C TYR A 91 8.25 4.44 -2.46
N ALA A 92 7.54 3.84 -1.50
CA ALA A 92 8.14 2.89 -0.57
C ALA A 92 8.72 1.67 -1.30
N ALA A 93 8.02 1.13 -2.30
CA ALA A 93 8.49 0.04 -3.15
C ALA A 93 9.77 0.42 -3.92
N GLY A 94 9.77 1.60 -4.56
CA GLY A 94 10.95 2.10 -5.27
C GLY A 94 12.17 2.23 -4.37
N ARG A 95 12.01 2.76 -3.15
CA ARG A 95 13.10 2.87 -2.16
C ARG A 95 13.62 1.51 -1.69
N ALA A 96 12.73 0.52 -1.46
CA ALA A 96 13.15 -0.83 -1.10
C ALA A 96 13.91 -1.52 -2.26
N ILE A 97 13.43 -1.38 -3.50
CA ILE A 97 14.09 -1.92 -4.70
C ILE A 97 15.45 -1.30 -4.90
N GLU A 98 15.57 0.02 -4.77
CA GLU A 98 16.84 0.73 -4.89
C GLU A 98 17.84 0.25 -3.83
N ALA A 99 17.42 0.20 -2.56
CA ALA A 99 18.25 -0.22 -1.45
C ALA A 99 18.66 -1.70 -1.54
N SER A 100 17.88 -2.55 -2.20
CA SER A 100 18.19 -3.98 -2.36
C SER A 100 19.26 -4.27 -3.43
N GLY A 101 19.53 -3.32 -4.34
CA GLY A 101 20.49 -3.51 -5.42
C GLY A 101 20.03 -4.50 -6.52
N ILE A 102 18.77 -4.96 -6.53
CA ILE A 102 18.31 -5.97 -7.51
C ILE A 102 18.32 -5.46 -8.95
N THR A 103 18.13 -4.16 -9.16
CA THR A 103 18.11 -3.59 -10.51
C THR A 103 19.51 -3.61 -11.18
N PRO A 104 20.58 -3.07 -10.55
CA PRO A 104 21.92 -3.20 -11.12
C PRO A 104 22.36 -4.65 -11.24
N HIS A 105 22.13 -5.51 -10.22
CA HIS A 105 22.47 -6.92 -10.31
C HIS A 105 21.83 -7.62 -11.51
N ARG A 106 20.53 -7.41 -11.74
CA ARG A 106 19.86 -7.97 -12.93
C ARG A 106 20.44 -7.43 -14.24
N GLY A 107 20.93 -6.19 -14.26
CA GLY A 107 21.58 -5.61 -15.42
C GLY A 107 22.95 -6.24 -15.79
N GLU A 108 23.58 -6.94 -14.86
CA GLU A 108 24.84 -7.66 -15.07
C GLU A 108 24.63 -9.10 -15.58
N LEU A 109 23.40 -9.61 -15.55
CA LEU A 109 23.05 -10.96 -15.99
C LEU A 109 22.88 -11.00 -17.52
N ASP A 110 23.11 -12.17 -18.12
CA ASP A 110 22.68 -12.41 -19.50
C ASP A 110 21.15 -12.37 -19.63
N ALA A 111 20.66 -12.29 -20.86
CA ALA A 111 19.24 -12.12 -21.15
C ALA A 111 18.36 -13.24 -20.56
N ALA A 112 18.82 -14.50 -20.59
CA ALA A 112 18.07 -15.63 -20.07
C ALA A 112 18.03 -15.63 -18.54
N ALA A 113 19.18 -15.38 -17.90
CA ALA A 113 19.27 -15.26 -16.45
C ALA A 113 18.50 -14.04 -15.94
N ALA A 114 18.54 -12.90 -16.63
CA ALA A 114 17.76 -11.71 -16.27
C ALA A 114 16.24 -11.95 -16.38
N ALA A 115 15.79 -12.70 -17.39
CA ALA A 115 14.40 -13.10 -17.53
C ALA A 115 13.97 -14.02 -16.37
N ALA A 116 14.75 -15.06 -16.09
CA ALA A 116 14.50 -15.98 -14.98
C ALA A 116 14.51 -15.25 -13.62
N TYR A 117 15.41 -14.29 -13.44
CA TYR A 117 15.45 -13.44 -12.25
C TYR A 117 14.15 -12.65 -12.07
N SER A 118 13.65 -12.06 -13.16
CA SER A 118 12.39 -11.30 -13.16
C SER A 118 11.18 -12.20 -12.89
N ASP A 119 11.12 -13.38 -13.52
CA ASP A 119 10.02 -14.34 -13.38
C ASP A 119 9.99 -15.00 -11.99
N ARG A 120 11.10 -14.98 -11.25
CA ARG A 120 11.27 -15.54 -9.91
C ARG A 120 11.23 -14.46 -8.81
N THR A 121 10.92 -13.19 -9.15
CA THR A 121 10.77 -12.09 -8.20
C THR A 121 9.28 -11.75 -8.04
N GLY A 122 8.70 -12.13 -6.90
CA GLY A 122 7.29 -11.92 -6.57
C GLY A 122 6.99 -10.51 -6.06
N VAL A 123 5.70 -10.10 -6.15
CA VAL A 123 5.20 -8.81 -5.63
C VAL A 123 3.88 -9.02 -4.88
N TYR A 124 3.84 -8.67 -3.62
CA TYR A 124 2.69 -8.83 -2.74
C TYR A 124 2.30 -7.48 -2.15
N VAL A 125 1.07 -7.04 -2.37
CA VAL A 125 0.64 -5.70 -1.97
C VAL A 125 -0.59 -5.78 -1.08
N GLY A 126 -0.48 -5.25 0.13
CA GLY A 126 -1.60 -4.97 1.01
C GLY A 126 -2.09 -3.55 0.82
N SER A 127 -3.32 -3.41 0.35
CA SER A 127 -3.99 -2.13 0.15
C SER A 127 -5.12 -1.96 1.17
N GLY A 128 -5.42 -0.72 1.57
CA GLY A 128 -6.57 -0.40 2.43
C GLY A 128 -7.93 -0.75 1.81
N GLY A 129 -7.97 -1.13 0.55
CA GLY A 129 -9.16 -1.59 -0.16
C GLY A 129 -9.93 -0.45 -0.81
N GLY A 130 -11.08 -0.10 -0.25
CA GLY A 130 -11.98 0.88 -0.82
C GLY A 130 -11.32 2.24 -1.05
N ASN A 131 -11.69 2.86 -2.15
CA ASN A 131 -11.24 4.21 -2.42
C ASN A 131 -12.40 5.03 -2.92
N TYR A 132 -12.78 5.99 -2.12
CA TYR A 132 -13.99 6.77 -2.28
C TYR A 132 -13.75 8.12 -2.95
N GLU A 133 -12.51 8.54 -3.12
CA GLU A 133 -12.15 9.84 -3.69
C GLU A 133 -12.85 10.12 -5.03
N SER A 134 -12.89 9.13 -5.92
CA SER A 134 -13.58 9.27 -7.20
C SER A 134 -15.12 9.26 -7.11
N GLN A 135 -15.69 8.87 -5.98
CA GLN A 135 -17.14 8.91 -5.77
C GLN A 135 -17.64 10.32 -5.51
N TYR A 136 -16.78 11.19 -5.00
CA TYR A 136 -17.12 12.60 -4.76
C TYR A 136 -17.44 13.35 -6.06
N ASP A 137 -16.91 12.90 -7.19
CA ASP A 137 -17.16 13.51 -8.50
C ASP A 137 -18.62 13.37 -8.93
N TYR A 138 -19.33 12.31 -8.53
CA TYR A 138 -20.71 12.05 -8.96
C TYR A 138 -21.77 12.13 -7.84
N PHE A 139 -21.40 12.37 -6.60
CA PHE A 139 -22.39 12.65 -5.55
C PHE A 139 -23.28 13.88 -5.88
N PRO A 140 -22.73 15.01 -6.37
CA PRO A 140 -23.55 16.12 -6.81
C PRO A 140 -24.53 15.75 -7.91
N LEU A 141 -24.10 14.92 -8.87
CA LEU A 141 -24.95 14.43 -9.94
C LEU A 141 -26.06 13.51 -9.42
N LEU A 142 -25.74 12.61 -8.49
CA LEU A 142 -26.73 11.73 -7.87
C LEU A 142 -27.77 12.53 -7.10
N SER A 143 -27.35 13.54 -6.36
CA SER A 143 -28.23 14.46 -5.64
C SER A 143 -29.12 15.26 -6.59
N ALA A 144 -28.58 15.80 -7.67
CA ALA A 144 -29.34 16.54 -8.67
C ALA A 144 -30.36 15.68 -9.44
N ALA A 145 -30.06 14.40 -9.62
CA ALA A 145 -30.96 13.47 -10.29
C ALA A 145 -32.21 13.12 -9.45
N ASN A 146 -32.20 13.45 -8.15
CA ASN A 146 -33.33 13.25 -7.23
C ASN A 146 -33.95 11.85 -7.39
N GLU A 147 -33.14 10.81 -7.19
CA GLU A 147 -33.49 9.38 -7.29
C GLU A 147 -33.93 8.89 -8.70
N LYS A 148 -33.89 9.75 -9.71
CA LYS A 148 -34.23 9.38 -11.08
C LYS A 148 -33.05 8.77 -11.81
N LEU A 149 -32.86 7.45 -11.73
CA LEU A 149 -31.73 6.74 -12.34
C LEU A 149 -31.50 7.05 -13.83
N PRO A 150 -32.57 7.21 -14.68
CA PRO A 150 -32.36 7.60 -16.08
C PRO A 150 -31.72 8.99 -16.24
N ALA A 151 -32.03 9.94 -15.35
CA ALA A 151 -31.41 11.28 -15.38
C ALA A 151 -29.96 11.19 -14.96
N PHE A 152 -29.69 10.47 -13.87
CA PHE A 152 -28.32 10.19 -13.43
C PHE A 152 -27.47 9.55 -14.52
N GLY A 153 -27.99 8.48 -15.17
CA GLY A 153 -27.26 7.74 -16.21
C GLY A 153 -26.95 8.58 -17.47
N ARG A 154 -27.80 9.51 -17.86
CA ARG A 154 -27.54 10.40 -19.01
C ARG A 154 -26.35 11.32 -18.78
N GLU A 155 -26.24 11.86 -17.57
CA GLU A 155 -25.18 12.83 -17.23
C GLU A 155 -23.88 12.14 -16.77
N LEU A 156 -23.97 10.87 -16.36
CA LEU A 156 -22.85 10.13 -15.78
C LEU A 156 -21.63 10.09 -16.71
N SER A 157 -21.85 9.81 -17.99
CA SER A 157 -20.76 9.67 -18.98
C SER A 157 -19.98 10.96 -19.24
N SER A 158 -20.61 12.13 -19.02
CA SER A 158 -19.95 13.44 -19.15
C SER A 158 -19.29 13.92 -17.84
N THR A 159 -19.72 13.38 -16.70
CA THR A 159 -19.27 13.81 -15.38
C THR A 159 -18.12 12.97 -14.87
N VAL A 160 -18.15 11.65 -15.08
CA VAL A 160 -17.12 10.74 -14.57
C VAL A 160 -15.86 10.83 -15.42
N ASN A 161 -14.71 11.00 -14.75
CA ASN A 161 -13.42 10.92 -15.42
C ASN A 161 -13.27 9.58 -16.14
N PRO A 162 -12.97 9.53 -17.45
CA PRO A 162 -12.83 8.27 -18.20
C PRO A 162 -11.80 7.29 -17.61
N MET A 163 -10.85 7.79 -16.83
CA MET A 163 -9.81 6.99 -16.17
C MET A 163 -10.20 6.54 -14.75
N TRP A 164 -11.43 6.83 -14.28
CA TRP A 164 -11.85 6.57 -12.91
C TRP A 164 -11.66 5.11 -12.51
N LEU A 165 -12.02 4.18 -13.39
CA LEU A 165 -11.89 2.75 -13.11
C LEU A 165 -10.42 2.37 -12.84
N LEU A 166 -9.50 2.79 -13.68
CA LEU A 166 -8.07 2.52 -13.50
C LEU A 166 -7.54 3.13 -12.21
N ARG A 167 -8.02 4.32 -11.85
CA ARG A 167 -7.60 5.00 -10.62
C ARG A 167 -8.14 4.35 -9.34
N THR A 168 -9.26 3.63 -9.42
CA THR A 168 -9.91 3.02 -8.25
C THR A 168 -9.53 1.57 -7.98
N LEU A 169 -8.77 0.95 -8.87
CA LEU A 169 -8.35 -0.43 -8.70
C LEU A 169 -7.41 -0.58 -7.49
N PRO A 170 -7.69 -1.50 -6.57
CA PRO A 170 -6.84 -1.70 -5.39
C PRO A 170 -5.46 -2.28 -5.73
N ASN A 171 -5.31 -2.91 -6.89
CA ASN A 171 -4.07 -3.51 -7.37
C ASN A 171 -3.18 -2.56 -8.19
N ASN A 172 -3.46 -1.27 -8.21
CA ASN A 172 -2.66 -0.29 -8.95
C ASN A 172 -1.18 -0.34 -8.57
N VAL A 173 -0.88 -0.32 -7.27
CA VAL A 173 0.51 -0.36 -6.79
C VAL A 173 1.21 -1.63 -7.26
N LEU A 174 0.56 -2.79 -7.15
CA LEU A 174 1.10 -4.06 -7.62
C LEU A 174 1.41 -4.03 -9.12
N GLY A 175 0.43 -3.63 -9.94
CA GLY A 175 0.58 -3.58 -11.39
C GLY A 175 1.70 -2.63 -11.84
N HIS A 176 1.75 -1.44 -11.25
CA HIS A 176 2.78 -0.46 -11.61
C HIS A 176 4.18 -0.82 -11.11
N ILE A 177 4.32 -1.51 -9.97
CA ILE A 177 5.60 -2.09 -9.54
C ILE A 177 6.08 -3.12 -10.55
N GLY A 178 5.21 -4.08 -10.91
CA GLY A 178 5.54 -5.12 -11.89
C GLY A 178 6.00 -4.55 -13.23
N ILE A 179 5.25 -3.60 -13.78
CA ILE A 179 5.57 -2.95 -15.07
C ILE A 179 6.86 -2.13 -14.97
N ARG A 180 6.97 -1.25 -13.96
CA ARG A 180 8.07 -0.29 -13.83
C ARG A 180 9.42 -0.97 -13.56
N HIS A 181 9.42 -2.01 -12.75
CA HIS A 181 10.64 -2.69 -12.33
C HIS A 181 10.86 -4.04 -13.00
N GLY A 182 9.93 -4.47 -13.87
CA GLY A 182 10.04 -5.74 -14.61
C GLY A 182 9.98 -6.95 -13.69
N LEU A 183 9.20 -6.90 -12.60
CA LEU A 183 8.99 -8.00 -11.67
C LEU A 183 7.78 -8.81 -12.12
N LYS A 184 7.98 -10.08 -12.45
CA LYS A 184 6.99 -10.92 -13.16
C LYS A 184 6.63 -12.19 -12.41
N GLY A 185 7.19 -12.40 -11.23
CA GLY A 185 6.93 -13.59 -10.41
C GLY A 185 5.52 -13.64 -9.83
N ALA A 186 5.31 -14.59 -8.96
CA ALA A 186 4.06 -14.76 -8.22
C ALA A 186 3.64 -13.45 -7.54
N ASN A 187 2.33 -13.16 -7.55
CA ASN A 187 1.86 -11.88 -7.05
C ASN A 187 0.45 -11.98 -6.47
N ALA A 188 0.16 -11.13 -5.48
CA ALA A 188 -1.16 -10.99 -4.91
C ALA A 188 -1.42 -9.55 -4.44
N CYS A 189 -2.66 -9.08 -4.62
CA CYS A 189 -3.17 -7.88 -3.99
C CYS A 189 -4.18 -8.25 -2.91
N ILE A 190 -3.92 -7.82 -1.68
CA ILE A 190 -4.71 -8.18 -0.50
C ILE A 190 -5.43 -6.93 -0.01
N THR A 191 -6.76 -6.95 -0.09
CA THR A 191 -7.60 -5.84 0.37
C THR A 191 -8.29 -6.24 1.66
N ASN A 192 -7.58 -6.14 2.76
CA ASN A 192 -8.10 -6.46 4.08
C ASN A 192 -7.75 -5.33 5.06
N HIS A 193 -8.47 -4.23 4.92
CA HIS A 193 -8.37 -3.03 5.77
C HIS A 193 -7.08 -2.94 6.61
N SER A 194 -7.19 -3.15 7.92
CA SER A 194 -6.12 -2.88 8.88
C SER A 194 -4.94 -3.86 8.84
N ILE A 195 -5.08 -5.04 8.24
CA ILE A 195 -4.06 -6.09 8.26
C ILE A 195 -3.48 -6.44 6.89
N GLY A 196 -3.93 -5.78 5.82
CA GLY A 196 -3.51 -6.06 4.45
C GLY A 196 -1.99 -6.09 4.28
N GLY A 197 -1.27 -5.12 4.82
CA GLY A 197 0.19 -5.08 4.77
C GLY A 197 0.88 -6.26 5.46
N THR A 198 0.38 -6.69 6.63
CA THR A 198 0.90 -7.88 7.33
C THR A 198 0.63 -9.15 6.52
N LEU A 199 -0.56 -9.29 5.94
CA LEU A 199 -0.89 -10.43 5.08
C LEU A 199 -0.01 -10.46 3.83
N ALA A 200 0.32 -9.32 3.23
CA ALA A 200 1.25 -9.25 2.10
C ALA A 200 2.65 -9.80 2.48
N VAL A 201 3.13 -9.54 3.69
CA VAL A 201 4.39 -10.11 4.20
C VAL A 201 4.26 -11.62 4.38
N ILE A 202 3.15 -12.11 4.95
CA ILE A 202 2.91 -13.55 5.16
C ILE A 202 2.88 -14.29 3.83
N GLU A 203 2.13 -13.81 2.84
CA GLU A 203 2.05 -14.40 1.51
C GLU A 203 3.41 -14.40 0.80
N ALA A 204 4.15 -13.31 0.88
CA ALA A 204 5.51 -13.23 0.35
C ALA A 204 6.45 -14.25 1.00
N MET A 205 6.39 -14.40 2.32
CA MET A 205 7.18 -15.39 3.05
C MET A 205 6.82 -16.83 2.66
N GLU A 206 5.54 -17.12 2.49
CA GLU A 206 5.08 -18.46 2.12
C GLU A 206 5.51 -18.83 0.70
N SER A 207 5.38 -17.88 -0.26
CA SER A 207 5.88 -18.06 -1.62
C SER A 207 7.39 -18.35 -1.67
N LEU A 208 8.17 -17.71 -0.80
CA LEU A 208 9.61 -17.99 -0.66
C LEU A 208 9.89 -19.37 -0.03
N ARG A 209 9.13 -19.77 0.98
CA ARG A 209 9.27 -21.06 1.66
C ARG A 209 8.90 -22.22 0.76
N THR A 210 7.83 -22.11 0.00
CA THR A 210 7.39 -23.12 -0.96
C THR A 210 8.25 -23.18 -2.21
N GLY A 211 9.04 -22.12 -2.46
CA GLY A 211 9.91 -22.04 -3.62
C GLY A 211 9.19 -21.56 -4.88
N GLU A 212 8.01 -20.99 -4.77
CA GLU A 212 7.30 -20.35 -5.85
C GLU A 212 8.05 -19.09 -6.33
N ALA A 213 8.64 -18.35 -5.40
CA ALA A 213 9.55 -17.23 -5.68
C ALA A 213 10.92 -17.46 -5.04
N ASP A 214 11.95 -16.78 -5.55
CA ASP A 214 13.29 -16.74 -4.97
C ASP A 214 13.49 -15.50 -4.11
N ARG A 215 12.85 -14.41 -4.48
CA ARG A 215 12.74 -13.15 -3.76
C ARG A 215 11.36 -12.56 -3.92
N ALA A 216 10.94 -11.72 -2.98
CA ALA A 216 9.63 -11.10 -3.00
C ALA A 216 9.65 -9.69 -2.42
N LEU A 217 8.94 -8.79 -3.05
CA LEU A 217 8.64 -7.46 -2.53
C LEU A 217 7.26 -7.50 -1.86
N ALA A 218 7.21 -7.27 -0.55
CA ALA A 218 5.97 -7.08 0.19
C ALA A 218 5.75 -5.59 0.46
N VAL A 219 4.58 -5.06 0.12
CA VAL A 219 4.23 -3.64 0.28
C VAL A 219 2.92 -3.52 1.04
N GLY A 220 2.88 -2.64 2.02
CA GLY A 220 1.64 -2.17 2.64
C GLY A 220 1.49 -0.67 2.44
N HIS A 221 0.31 -0.21 2.01
CA HIS A 221 0.06 1.22 1.82
C HIS A 221 -1.38 1.59 2.13
N ASP A 222 -1.57 2.80 2.67
CA ASP A 222 -2.90 3.39 2.83
C ASP A 222 -2.83 4.92 2.99
N ALA A 223 -3.95 5.59 2.67
CA ALA A 223 -4.14 7.02 2.88
C ALA A 223 -5.61 7.30 3.28
N PRO A 224 -6.06 6.79 4.44
CA PRO A 224 -7.48 6.78 4.82
C PRO A 224 -7.99 8.12 5.36
N ILE A 225 -7.22 9.21 5.24
CA ILE A 225 -7.64 10.55 5.66
C ILE A 225 -8.57 11.11 4.58
N GLU A 226 -9.80 10.61 4.55
CA GLU A 226 -10.86 11.00 3.64
C GLU A 226 -12.17 11.23 4.41
N PRO A 227 -13.02 12.19 4.00
CA PRO A 227 -14.26 12.51 4.70
C PRO A 227 -15.15 11.31 4.99
N GLN A 228 -15.36 10.46 3.99
CA GLN A 228 -16.21 9.28 4.12
C GLN A 228 -15.66 8.26 5.13
N MET A 229 -14.35 8.03 5.12
CA MET A 229 -13.69 7.13 6.07
C MET A 229 -13.77 7.67 7.50
N VAL A 230 -13.58 8.99 7.67
CA VAL A 230 -13.71 9.64 8.98
C VAL A 230 -15.12 9.45 9.53
N LEU A 231 -16.16 9.69 8.74
CA LEU A 231 -17.54 9.49 9.17
C LEU A 231 -17.85 8.03 9.52
N TYR A 232 -17.41 7.09 8.66
CA TYR A 232 -17.63 5.67 8.89
C TYR A 232 -16.99 5.20 10.20
N TYR A 233 -15.71 5.53 10.43
CA TYR A 233 -14.99 5.10 11.64
C TYR A 233 -15.46 5.83 12.90
N TYR A 234 -15.96 7.04 12.75
CA TYR A 234 -16.62 7.74 13.83
C TYR A 234 -17.93 7.05 14.23
N ASP A 235 -18.77 6.73 13.28
CA ASP A 235 -20.06 6.10 13.49
C ASP A 235 -19.95 4.71 14.16
N VAL A 236 -18.93 3.94 13.79
CA VAL A 236 -18.63 2.64 14.44
C VAL A 236 -17.82 2.78 15.76
N GLY A 237 -17.54 3.99 16.21
CA GLY A 237 -16.90 4.24 17.51
C GLY A 237 -15.42 3.88 17.59
N LEU A 238 -14.69 3.92 16.46
CA LEU A 238 -13.27 3.56 16.40
C LEU A 238 -12.32 4.75 16.40
N LEU A 239 -12.81 5.99 16.25
CA LEU A 239 -11.95 7.19 16.28
C LEU A 239 -11.78 7.72 17.69
N ALA A 240 -10.52 7.98 18.03
CA ALA A 240 -10.16 8.72 19.24
C ALA A 240 -10.53 10.22 19.09
N LYS A 241 -10.76 10.88 20.22
CA LYS A 241 -11.14 12.30 20.23
C LYS A 241 -9.97 13.23 19.91
N ASP A 242 -8.80 12.97 20.49
CA ASP A 242 -7.67 13.90 20.47
C ASP A 242 -6.31 13.23 20.19
N THR A 243 -6.08 12.03 20.71
CA THR A 243 -4.77 11.34 20.57
C THR A 243 -4.94 9.83 20.69
N ILE A 244 -3.95 9.10 20.25
CA ILE A 244 -3.89 7.63 20.41
C ILE A 244 -3.24 7.27 21.74
N ARG A 245 -3.81 6.26 22.43
CA ARG A 245 -3.33 5.73 23.71
C ARG A 245 -3.19 4.21 23.65
N PRO A 246 -2.23 3.67 22.88
CA PRO A 246 -2.08 2.22 22.72
C PRO A 246 -1.89 1.55 24.08
N PHE A 247 -2.66 0.48 24.36
CA PHE A 247 -2.62 -0.32 25.58
C PHE A 247 -2.97 0.42 26.90
N ASP A 248 -3.29 1.73 26.87
CA ASP A 248 -3.75 2.48 28.04
C ASP A 248 -5.21 2.11 28.39
N ALA A 249 -5.54 2.08 29.68
CA ALA A 249 -6.92 1.83 30.15
C ALA A 249 -7.89 2.94 29.69
N ARG A 250 -7.40 4.15 29.43
CA ARG A 250 -8.18 5.32 28.97
C ARG A 250 -8.24 5.44 27.43
N ARG A 251 -7.82 4.41 26.70
CA ARG A 251 -7.92 4.43 25.23
C ARG A 251 -9.37 4.55 24.80
N ASP A 252 -9.63 5.39 23.82
CA ASP A 252 -10.97 5.71 23.32
C ASP A 252 -11.08 5.55 21.79
N GLY A 253 -10.06 4.99 21.15
CA GLY A 253 -10.01 4.76 19.71
C GLY A 253 -8.62 4.96 19.12
N SER A 254 -8.58 5.19 17.81
CA SER A 254 -7.35 5.46 17.05
C SER A 254 -7.53 6.72 16.18
N LEU A 255 -6.45 7.19 15.59
CA LEU A 255 -6.45 8.26 14.60
C LEU A 255 -5.91 7.73 13.28
N PHE A 256 -6.38 8.30 12.18
CA PHE A 256 -5.86 7.95 10.87
C PHE A 256 -4.43 8.42 10.66
N GLY A 257 -3.69 7.65 9.85
CA GLY A 257 -2.38 8.02 9.34
C GLY A 257 -2.26 7.67 7.87
N GLN A 258 -1.43 8.41 7.18
CA GLN A 258 -1.02 8.11 5.81
C GLN A 258 0.35 7.48 5.83
N GLY A 259 0.58 6.50 4.96
CA GLY A 259 1.90 5.92 4.83
C GLY A 259 1.95 4.68 3.96
N ALA A 260 3.18 4.25 3.73
CA ALA A 260 3.49 2.98 3.12
C ALA A 260 4.82 2.45 3.64
N ALA A 261 4.95 1.13 3.64
CA ALA A 261 6.21 0.44 3.86
C ALA A 261 6.37 -0.70 2.87
N ALA A 262 7.60 -0.96 2.47
CA ALA A 262 7.96 -2.06 1.59
C ALA A 262 9.16 -2.82 2.15
N LEU A 263 9.12 -4.13 2.06
CA LEU A 263 10.19 -5.03 2.47
C LEU A 263 10.60 -5.88 1.27
N MET A 264 11.90 -5.91 0.97
CA MET A 264 12.48 -6.91 0.09
C MET A 264 12.83 -8.13 0.93
N LEU A 265 12.29 -9.27 0.55
CA LEU A 265 12.47 -10.56 1.22
C LEU A 265 13.21 -11.51 0.29
N ASP A 266 14.20 -12.20 0.83
CA ASP A 266 14.99 -13.20 0.11
C ASP A 266 15.11 -14.50 0.89
N ARG A 267 15.35 -15.60 0.17
CA ARG A 267 15.78 -16.84 0.82
C ARG A 267 17.22 -16.68 1.30
N LYS A 268 17.50 -17.04 2.54
CA LYS A 268 18.85 -16.91 3.13
C LYS A 268 19.96 -17.57 2.28
N SER A 269 19.65 -18.57 1.49
CA SER A 269 20.62 -19.24 0.61
C SER A 269 20.94 -18.50 -0.69
N VAL A 270 20.27 -17.36 -0.95
CA VAL A 270 20.41 -16.54 -2.18
C VAL A 270 21.12 -15.21 -1.87
N VAL A 271 21.28 -14.88 -0.59
CA VAL A 271 21.93 -13.66 -0.10
C VAL A 271 23.42 -13.87 0.08
#